data_2e29cfa6da0a05dcef9053da1cc7fa93
#
_entry.id   2e29cfa6da0a05dcef9053da1cc7fa93
#
_cell.length_a   1.000
_cell.length_b   1.000
_cell.length_c   1.000
_cell.angle_alpha   90.00
_cell.angle_beta   90.00
_cell.angle_gamma   90.00
#
_symmetry.space_group_name_H-M   'P 1'
#
loop_
_entity.id
_entity.type
_entity.pdbx_description
1 polymer ?
#
loop_
_entity_poly.entity_id
_entity_poly.type
_entity_poly.pdbx_seq_one_letter_code
_entity_poly.pdbx_strand_id
1 'polypeptide(L)'
;MSFGGLDRKKSIILGVVGLAFIVIIFWKVIPQIGSYSEAATALETMTTSALALIVACVLVYLITYGFPFKAATPGLKYWRSQQLNQAAFAISNGVPGGGAVGLAVQFGMLSTFGVPATGATAAITAVGIWSTFVTLLFPVCGVVTVTLFGVSGDSHAATGFLGLA
;
A
#
# COMPACT_ATOMS: atom_id res chain seq x y z
N MET A 1 28.15 12.82 -0.87
CA MET A 1 28.24 11.57 -1.65
C MET A 1 27.32 11.74 -2.85
N SER A 2 27.88 11.93 -4.05
CA SER A 2 27.09 12.01 -5.28
C SER A 2 26.59 10.61 -5.58
N PHE A 3 25.29 10.41 -5.58
CA PHE A 3 24.70 9.24 -6.22
C PHE A 3 25.03 9.34 -7.71
N GLY A 4 26.12 8.68 -8.12
CA GLY A 4 26.54 8.59 -9.49
C GLY A 4 25.35 8.12 -10.32
N GLY A 5 25.05 8.89 -11.38
CA GLY A 5 23.93 8.64 -12.26
C GLY A 5 23.93 7.18 -12.70
N LEU A 6 22.84 6.50 -12.43
CA LEU A 6 22.62 5.14 -12.95
C LEU A 6 22.83 5.24 -14.48
N ASP A 7 23.86 4.55 -14.94
CA ASP A 7 24.18 4.47 -16.36
C ASP A 7 22.87 4.16 -17.12
N ARG A 8 22.53 4.95 -18.13
CA ARG A 8 21.27 4.85 -18.86
C ARG A 8 20.93 3.40 -19.24
N LYS A 9 21.94 2.61 -19.55
CA LYS A 9 21.81 1.17 -19.82
C LYS A 9 21.32 0.39 -18.60
N LYS A 10 21.88 0.66 -17.41
CA LYS A 10 21.45 -0.02 -16.16
C LYS A 10 20.03 0.35 -15.78
N SER A 11 19.62 1.60 -15.98
CA SER A 11 18.24 2.05 -15.73
C SER A 11 17.25 1.37 -16.66
N ILE A 12 17.59 1.22 -17.95
CA ILE A 12 16.74 0.52 -18.92
C ILE A 12 16.65 -0.97 -18.58
N ILE A 13 17.76 -1.62 -18.22
CA ILE A 13 17.77 -3.03 -17.83
C ILE A 13 16.90 -3.25 -16.59
N LEU A 14 17.04 -2.42 -15.57
CA LEU A 14 16.20 -2.48 -14.37
C LEU A 14 14.70 -2.26 -14.69
N GLY A 15 14.40 -1.35 -15.61
CA GLY A 15 13.03 -1.11 -16.08
C GLY A 15 12.46 -2.32 -16.82
N VAL A 16 13.23 -2.93 -17.71
CA VAL A 16 12.81 -4.14 -18.46
C VAL A 16 12.63 -5.33 -17.52
N VAL A 17 13.56 -5.55 -16.59
CA VAL A 17 13.45 -6.60 -15.57
C VAL A 17 12.23 -6.39 -14.69
N GLY A 18 11.98 -5.16 -14.25
CA GLY A 18 10.79 -4.81 -13.47
C GLY A 18 9.50 -5.06 -14.24
N LEU A 19 9.46 -4.67 -15.52
CA LEU A 19 8.32 -4.92 -16.40
C LEU A 19 8.09 -6.42 -16.63
N ALA A 20 9.15 -7.19 -16.90
CA ALA A 20 9.07 -8.63 -17.04
C ALA A 20 8.52 -9.31 -15.76
N PHE A 21 8.98 -8.84 -14.60
CA PHE A 21 8.50 -9.34 -13.32
C PHE A 21 7.01 -9.03 -13.10
N ILE A 22 6.57 -7.83 -13.44
CA ILE A 22 5.14 -7.46 -13.40
C ILE A 22 4.32 -8.37 -14.33
N VAL A 23 4.76 -8.58 -15.56
CA VAL A 23 4.09 -9.46 -16.52
C VAL A 23 3.99 -10.89 -16.00
N ILE A 24 5.05 -11.42 -15.39
CA ILE A 24 5.06 -12.77 -14.82
C ILE A 24 4.06 -12.87 -13.65
N ILE A 25 4.00 -11.87 -12.78
CA ILE A 25 3.05 -11.84 -11.66
C ILE A 25 1.63 -11.85 -12.18
N PHE A 26 1.30 -10.97 -13.13
CA PHE A 26 -0.05 -10.89 -13.69
C PHE A 26 -0.45 -12.13 -14.49
N TRP A 27 0.49 -12.78 -15.13
CA TRP A 27 0.19 -13.95 -15.96
C TRP A 27 0.19 -15.27 -15.18
N LYS A 28 1.11 -15.44 -14.21
CA LYS A 28 1.26 -16.73 -13.52
C LYS A 28 0.75 -16.73 -12.09
N VAL A 29 0.94 -15.64 -11.34
CA VAL A 29 0.66 -15.63 -9.90
C VAL A 29 -0.80 -15.27 -9.63
N ILE A 30 -1.30 -14.22 -10.26
CA ILE A 30 -2.68 -13.77 -10.03
C ILE A 30 -3.72 -14.83 -10.44
N PRO A 31 -3.61 -15.53 -11.59
CA PRO A 31 -4.55 -16.59 -11.94
C PRO A 31 -4.56 -17.79 -10.99
N GLN A 32 -3.52 -17.96 -10.17
CA GLN A 32 -3.48 -19.03 -9.15
C GLN A 32 -4.22 -18.65 -7.86
N ILE A 33 -4.38 -17.34 -7.62
CA ILE A 33 -5.02 -16.82 -6.40
C ILE A 33 -6.50 -16.54 -6.66
N GLY A 34 -6.87 -16.19 -7.88
CA GLY A 34 -8.24 -15.89 -8.28
C GLY A 34 -8.41 -15.90 -9.78
N SER A 35 -9.61 -16.25 -10.21
CA SER A 35 -10.00 -16.26 -11.63
C SER A 35 -10.36 -14.85 -12.08
N TYR A 36 -9.72 -14.37 -13.15
CA TYR A 36 -10.10 -13.08 -13.77
C TYR A 36 -11.55 -13.07 -14.25
N SER A 37 -12.08 -14.24 -14.67
CA SER A 37 -13.47 -14.37 -15.10
C SER A 37 -14.43 -14.21 -13.92
N GLU A 38 -14.12 -14.77 -12.75
CA GLU A 38 -14.93 -14.59 -11.54
C GLU A 38 -14.93 -13.12 -11.07
N ALA A 39 -13.77 -12.47 -11.11
CA ALA A 39 -13.66 -11.06 -10.79
C ALA A 39 -14.46 -10.18 -11.77
N ALA A 40 -14.40 -10.48 -13.08
CA ALA A 40 -15.21 -9.79 -14.08
C ALA A 40 -16.71 -9.99 -13.85
N THR A 41 -17.14 -11.24 -13.63
CA THR A 41 -18.54 -11.55 -13.32
C THR A 41 -19.00 -10.85 -12.04
N ALA A 42 -18.17 -10.82 -11.00
CA ALA A 42 -18.49 -10.09 -9.77
C ALA A 42 -18.67 -8.58 -10.03
N LEU A 43 -17.84 -7.98 -10.88
CA LEU A 43 -17.99 -6.58 -11.29
C LEU A 43 -19.26 -6.34 -12.11
N GLU A 44 -19.61 -7.25 -13.02
CA GLU A 44 -20.83 -7.15 -13.84
C GLU A 44 -22.11 -7.27 -13.01
N THR A 45 -22.08 -8.04 -11.91
CA THR A 45 -23.21 -8.19 -10.99
C THR A 45 -23.37 -7.05 -10.01
N MET A 46 -22.34 -6.19 -9.86
CA MET A 46 -22.40 -5.03 -8.98
C MET A 46 -23.28 -3.91 -9.54
N THR A 47 -24.07 -3.31 -8.66
CA THR A 47 -24.80 -2.10 -9.02
C THR A 47 -23.83 -0.94 -9.25
N THR A 48 -24.15 -0.06 -10.20
CA THR A 48 -23.32 1.11 -10.51
C THR A 48 -23.05 1.98 -9.27
N SER A 49 -24.00 2.06 -8.35
CA SER A 49 -23.82 2.79 -7.08
C SER A 49 -22.79 2.12 -6.16
N ALA A 50 -22.79 0.79 -6.09
CA ALA A 50 -21.79 0.07 -5.29
C ALA A 50 -20.37 0.26 -5.87
N LEU A 51 -20.25 0.17 -7.20
CA LEU A 51 -18.98 0.41 -7.87
C LEU A 51 -18.48 1.84 -7.65
N ALA A 52 -19.37 2.83 -7.80
CA ALA A 52 -19.04 4.24 -7.54
C ALA A 52 -18.60 4.47 -6.09
N LEU A 53 -19.26 3.83 -5.13
CA LEU A 53 -18.88 3.91 -3.71
C LEU A 53 -17.49 3.31 -3.46
N ILE A 54 -17.20 2.13 -4.03
CA ILE A 54 -15.88 1.50 -3.90
C ILE A 54 -14.79 2.41 -4.46
N VAL A 55 -14.99 2.95 -5.67
CA VAL A 55 -14.04 3.88 -6.29
C VAL A 55 -13.84 5.12 -5.43
N ALA A 56 -14.92 5.71 -4.91
CA ALA A 56 -14.84 6.86 -4.01
C ALA A 56 -14.04 6.53 -2.73
N CYS A 57 -14.30 5.38 -2.10
CA CYS A 57 -13.58 4.93 -0.92
C CYS A 57 -12.08 4.73 -1.20
N VAL A 58 -11.74 4.13 -2.35
CA VAL A 58 -10.34 3.95 -2.78
C VAL A 58 -9.65 5.29 -2.99
N LEU A 59 -10.31 6.24 -3.64
CA LEU A 59 -9.76 7.58 -3.85
C LEU A 59 -9.53 8.31 -2.52
N VAL A 60 -10.50 8.26 -1.60
CA VAL A 60 -10.37 8.83 -0.25
C VAL A 60 -9.21 8.16 0.49
N TYR A 61 -9.10 6.84 0.43
CA TYR A 61 -7.97 6.10 1.02
C TYR A 61 -6.63 6.56 0.46
N LEU A 62 -6.49 6.63 -0.86
CA LEU A 62 -5.25 7.06 -1.51
C LEU A 62 -4.87 8.50 -1.12
N ILE A 63 -5.84 9.41 -1.06
CA ILE A 63 -5.62 10.78 -0.64
C ILE A 63 -5.20 10.82 0.84
N THR A 64 -5.90 10.10 1.70
CA THR A 64 -5.64 10.09 3.14
C THR A 64 -4.27 9.51 3.45
N TYR A 65 -3.81 8.54 2.68
CA TYR A 65 -2.55 7.83 2.90
C TYR A 65 -1.30 8.73 2.81
N GLY A 66 -1.40 9.90 2.20
CA GLY A 66 -0.33 10.90 2.16
C GLY A 66 -0.15 11.71 3.44
N PHE A 67 -1.16 11.78 4.32
CA PHE A 67 -1.12 12.66 5.49
C PHE A 67 -0.15 12.22 6.60
N PRO A 68 0.02 10.93 6.93
CA PRO A 68 0.90 10.50 8.01
C PRO A 68 2.33 11.05 7.88
N PHE A 69 2.95 10.89 6.72
CA PHE A 69 4.31 11.42 6.50
C PHE A 69 4.35 12.95 6.45
N LYS A 70 3.32 13.59 5.91
CA LYS A 70 3.21 15.06 5.97
C LYS A 70 3.12 15.56 7.41
N ALA A 71 2.37 14.87 8.27
CA ALA A 71 2.23 15.23 9.68
C ALA A 71 3.52 14.96 10.47
N ALA A 72 4.19 13.83 10.19
CA ALA A 72 5.41 13.43 10.86
C ALA A 72 6.65 14.22 10.40
N THR A 73 6.57 14.95 9.27
CA THR A 73 7.72 15.67 8.69
C THR A 73 7.37 17.15 8.47
N PRO A 74 7.69 18.04 9.41
CA PRO A 74 7.46 19.48 9.26
C PRO A 74 8.09 20.02 7.97
N GLY A 75 7.32 20.80 7.21
CA GLY A 75 7.78 21.38 5.94
C GLY A 75 7.67 20.47 4.71
N LEU A 76 7.37 19.20 4.87
CA LEU A 76 7.17 18.30 3.74
C LEU A 76 5.85 18.64 3.01
N LYS A 77 5.94 18.85 1.68
CA LYS A 77 4.75 19.09 0.86
C LYS A 77 3.95 17.78 0.70
N TYR A 78 2.63 17.88 0.70
CA TYR A 78 1.73 16.72 0.57
C TYR A 78 2.08 15.81 -0.62
N TRP A 79 2.36 16.37 -1.80
CA TRP A 79 2.72 15.59 -2.98
C TRP A 79 4.02 14.78 -2.83
N ARG A 80 5.00 15.33 -2.10
CA ARG A 80 6.23 14.59 -1.78
C ARG A 80 5.97 13.45 -0.81
N SER A 81 5.06 13.66 0.15
CA SER A 81 4.59 12.62 1.04
C SER A 81 3.87 11.50 0.28
N GLN A 82 3.01 11.84 -0.67
CA GLN A 82 2.35 10.85 -1.54
C GLN A 82 3.36 10.08 -2.40
N GLN A 83 4.28 10.75 -3.06
CA GLN A 83 5.33 10.09 -3.84
C GLN A 83 6.15 9.11 -2.98
N LEU A 84 6.54 9.53 -1.78
CA LEU A 84 7.25 8.71 -0.81
C LEU A 84 6.48 7.42 -0.47
N ASN A 85 5.22 7.58 -0.10
CA ASN A 85 4.37 6.46 0.29
C ASN A 85 4.11 5.50 -0.86
N GLN A 86 3.73 6.00 -2.03
CA GLN A 86 3.42 5.16 -3.18
C GLN A 86 4.66 4.42 -3.70
N ALA A 87 5.82 5.08 -3.74
CA ALA A 87 7.07 4.44 -4.13
C ALA A 87 7.47 3.32 -3.16
N ALA A 88 7.42 3.60 -1.86
CA ALA A 88 7.73 2.60 -0.84
C ALA A 88 6.74 1.44 -0.85
N PHE A 89 5.45 1.71 -0.99
CA PHE A 89 4.39 0.70 -1.06
C PHE A 89 4.56 -0.21 -2.28
N ALA A 90 4.81 0.38 -3.46
CA ALA A 90 5.05 -0.39 -4.68
C ALA A 90 6.25 -1.32 -4.54
N ILE A 91 7.35 -0.83 -3.96
CA ILE A 91 8.56 -1.65 -3.76
C ILE A 91 8.33 -2.70 -2.67
N SER A 92 7.70 -2.35 -1.56
CA SER A 92 7.43 -3.28 -0.46
C SER A 92 6.59 -4.47 -0.89
N ASN A 93 5.65 -4.26 -1.81
CA ASN A 93 4.76 -5.31 -2.29
C ASN A 93 5.23 -5.96 -3.61
N GLY A 94 6.08 -5.29 -4.38
CA GLY A 94 6.55 -5.77 -5.68
C GLY A 94 7.83 -6.60 -5.64
N VAL A 95 8.56 -6.60 -4.53
CA VAL A 95 9.87 -7.25 -4.43
C VAL A 95 9.90 -8.21 -3.24
N PRO A 96 10.37 -9.45 -3.39
CA PRO A 96 10.60 -10.35 -2.26
C PRO A 96 11.50 -9.69 -1.20
N GLY A 97 11.09 -9.68 0.06
CA GLY A 97 11.79 -8.93 1.11
C GLY A 97 11.66 -7.40 1.00
N GLY A 98 10.71 -6.92 0.19
CA GLY A 98 10.54 -5.51 -0.16
C GLY A 98 10.28 -4.56 1.01
N GLY A 99 9.84 -5.07 2.17
CA GLY A 99 9.63 -4.23 3.35
C GLY A 99 10.89 -3.45 3.76
N ALA A 100 12.02 -4.13 3.86
CA ALA A 100 13.30 -3.47 4.19
C ALA A 100 13.77 -2.53 3.07
N VAL A 101 13.57 -2.93 1.81
CA VAL A 101 13.90 -2.09 0.65
C VAL A 101 13.01 -0.85 0.59
N GLY A 102 11.71 -1.00 0.88
CA GLY A 102 10.75 0.09 0.97
C GLY A 102 11.14 1.13 2.04
N LEU A 103 11.57 0.66 3.21
CA LEU A 103 12.10 1.55 4.26
C LEU A 103 13.36 2.29 3.81
N ALA A 104 14.29 1.62 3.14
CA ALA A 104 15.50 2.24 2.60
C ALA A 104 15.15 3.31 1.54
N VAL A 105 14.15 3.04 0.69
CA VAL A 105 13.66 4.01 -0.29
C VAL A 105 13.00 5.21 0.40
N GLN A 106 12.19 5.01 1.43
CA GLN A 106 11.62 6.11 2.22
C GLN A 106 12.72 7.01 2.79
N PHE A 107 13.72 6.41 3.41
CA PHE A 107 14.83 7.15 3.98
C PHE A 107 15.61 7.94 2.90
N GLY A 108 15.93 7.30 1.78
CA GLY A 108 16.61 7.92 0.65
C GLY A 108 15.81 9.09 0.06
N MET A 109 14.51 8.92 -0.14
CA MET A 109 13.64 9.97 -0.67
C MET A 109 13.52 11.15 0.30
N LEU A 110 13.34 10.91 1.60
CA LEU A 110 13.31 11.98 2.60
C LEU A 110 14.61 12.78 2.59
N SER A 111 15.75 12.10 2.49
CA SER A 111 17.06 12.75 2.35
C SER A 111 17.14 13.64 1.09
N THR A 112 16.64 13.18 -0.07
CA THR A 112 16.60 13.99 -1.30
C THR A 112 15.64 15.18 -1.19
N PHE A 113 14.63 15.10 -0.32
CA PHE A 113 13.72 16.21 -0.02
C PHE A 113 14.30 17.21 0.99
N GLY A 114 15.54 16.99 1.46
CA GLY A 114 16.23 17.87 2.38
C GLY A 114 15.92 17.61 3.86
N VAL A 115 15.29 16.48 4.18
CA VAL A 115 15.02 16.09 5.56
C VAL A 115 16.30 15.48 6.18
N PRO A 116 16.78 15.99 7.32
CA PRO A 116 17.96 15.45 7.98
C PRO A 116 17.72 14.00 8.44
N ALA A 117 18.79 13.22 8.55
CA ALA A 117 18.71 11.77 8.84
C ALA A 117 17.92 11.47 10.13
N THR A 118 18.11 12.28 11.17
CA THR A 118 17.37 12.16 12.44
C THR A 118 15.86 12.38 12.25
N GLY A 119 15.49 13.38 11.46
CA GLY A 119 14.10 13.68 11.13
C GLY A 119 13.47 12.58 10.25
N ALA A 120 14.22 12.06 9.29
CA ALA A 120 13.78 10.95 8.44
C ALA A 120 13.53 9.68 9.27
N THR A 121 14.46 9.32 10.16
CA THR A 121 14.29 8.17 11.06
C THR A 121 13.08 8.37 11.98
N ALA A 122 12.94 9.53 12.61
CA ALA A 122 11.81 9.83 13.47
C ALA A 122 10.46 9.74 12.72
N ALA A 123 10.38 10.30 11.52
CA ALA A 123 9.17 10.26 10.71
C ALA A 123 8.79 8.82 10.30
N ILE A 124 9.75 8.02 9.82
CA ILE A 124 9.53 6.63 9.42
C ILE A 124 9.08 5.81 10.64
N THR A 125 9.72 5.97 11.79
CA THR A 125 9.37 5.26 13.02
C THR A 125 7.96 5.66 13.49
N ALA A 126 7.66 6.95 13.54
CA ALA A 126 6.34 7.44 13.95
C ALA A 126 5.22 6.92 13.04
N VAL A 127 5.41 6.98 11.73
CA VAL A 127 4.43 6.47 10.76
C VAL A 127 4.31 4.94 10.85
N GLY A 128 5.41 4.22 11.06
CA GLY A 128 5.41 2.77 11.25
C GLY A 128 4.62 2.34 12.49
N ILE A 129 4.86 2.98 13.63
CA ILE A 129 4.11 2.76 14.86
C ILE A 129 2.62 3.05 14.65
N TRP A 130 2.29 4.21 14.07
CA TRP A 130 0.91 4.58 13.77
C TRP A 130 0.23 3.55 12.87
N SER A 131 0.89 3.13 11.80
CA SER A 131 0.36 2.12 10.88
C SER A 131 0.09 0.79 11.58
N THR A 132 0.96 0.38 12.50
CA THR A 132 0.77 -0.84 13.31
C THR A 132 -0.48 -0.71 14.18
N PHE A 133 -0.67 0.41 14.88
CA PHE A 133 -1.88 0.64 15.66
C PHE A 133 -3.14 0.59 14.81
N VAL A 134 -3.14 1.26 13.66
CA VAL A 134 -4.30 1.24 12.75
C VAL A 134 -4.59 -0.19 12.28
N THR A 135 -3.57 -0.95 11.88
CA THR A 135 -3.72 -2.33 11.41
C THR A 135 -4.30 -3.25 12.50
N LEU A 136 -3.89 -3.07 13.76
CA LEU A 136 -4.41 -3.84 14.88
C LEU A 136 -5.83 -3.41 15.27
N LEU A 137 -6.15 -2.13 15.11
CA LEU A 137 -7.47 -1.58 15.48
C LEU A 137 -8.58 -2.00 14.50
N PHE A 138 -8.26 -2.11 13.21
CA PHE A 138 -9.25 -2.43 12.18
C PHE A 138 -10.02 -3.75 12.43
N PRO A 139 -9.36 -4.90 12.71
CA PRO A 139 -10.06 -6.13 13.04
C PRO A 139 -10.96 -5.99 14.27
N VAL A 140 -10.48 -5.29 15.30
CA VAL A 140 -11.27 -5.05 16.52
C VAL A 140 -12.54 -4.24 16.21
N CYS A 141 -12.42 -3.17 15.44
CA CYS A 141 -13.56 -2.39 14.98
C CYS A 141 -14.52 -3.23 14.12
N GLY A 142 -13.99 -4.12 13.28
CA GLY A 142 -14.78 -5.04 12.47
C GLY A 142 -15.63 -5.97 13.34
N VAL A 143 -15.01 -6.63 14.32
CA VAL A 143 -15.72 -7.53 15.27
C VAL A 143 -16.78 -6.75 16.05
N VAL A 144 -16.43 -5.60 16.59
CA VAL A 144 -17.38 -4.75 17.34
C VAL A 144 -18.57 -4.34 16.47
N THR A 145 -18.31 -3.96 15.22
CA THR A 145 -19.39 -3.57 14.29
C THR A 145 -20.32 -4.74 14.00
N VAL A 146 -19.78 -5.93 13.72
CA VAL A 146 -20.59 -7.13 13.47
C VAL A 146 -21.43 -7.51 14.70
N THR A 147 -20.86 -7.42 15.90
CA THR A 147 -21.56 -7.77 17.13
C THR A 147 -22.65 -6.77 17.52
N LEU A 148 -22.42 -5.47 17.31
CA LEU A 148 -23.37 -4.42 17.68
C LEU A 148 -24.50 -4.25 16.68
N PHE A 149 -24.23 -4.38 15.40
CA PHE A 149 -25.20 -4.10 14.35
C PHE A 149 -25.85 -5.36 13.77
N GLY A 150 -25.51 -6.54 14.33
CA GLY A 150 -26.21 -7.80 14.01
C GLY A 150 -26.28 -8.04 12.50
N VAL A 151 -25.16 -7.94 11.79
CA VAL A 151 -25.13 -8.35 10.39
C VAL A 151 -25.38 -9.85 10.36
N SER A 152 -26.65 -10.21 10.28
CA SER A 152 -27.15 -11.57 10.06
C SER A 152 -26.81 -11.97 8.63
N GLY A 153 -25.55 -12.08 8.34
CA GLY A 153 -25.03 -12.60 7.07
C GLY A 153 -24.23 -13.84 7.40
N ASP A 154 -24.52 -14.90 6.68
CA ASP A 154 -23.96 -16.24 6.77
C ASP A 154 -22.59 -16.33 7.45
N SER A 155 -22.44 -17.32 8.32
CA SER A 155 -21.27 -17.64 9.15
C SER A 155 -19.88 -17.64 8.47
N HIS A 156 -19.84 -17.43 7.18
CA HIS A 156 -18.61 -17.36 6.37
C HIS A 156 -17.82 -16.05 6.52
N ALA A 157 -18.46 -14.94 6.92
CA ALA A 157 -17.74 -13.69 7.14
C ALA A 157 -16.91 -13.73 8.44
N ALA A 158 -17.42 -14.36 9.48
CA ALA A 158 -16.72 -14.54 10.77
C ALA A 158 -15.55 -15.53 10.66
N THR A 159 -15.71 -16.61 9.90
CA THR A 159 -14.66 -17.61 9.66
C THR A 159 -13.53 -17.09 8.76
N GLY A 160 -13.83 -16.18 7.80
CA GLY A 160 -12.81 -15.54 6.99
C GLY A 160 -11.88 -14.62 7.80
N PHE A 161 -12.38 -13.97 8.85
CA PHE A 161 -11.57 -13.11 9.73
C PHE A 161 -10.68 -13.92 10.70
N LEU A 162 -11.15 -15.06 11.19
CA LEU A 162 -10.40 -15.94 12.10
C LEU A 162 -9.34 -16.79 11.38
N GLY A 163 -9.47 -16.97 10.07
CA GLY A 163 -8.49 -17.70 9.25
C GLY A 163 -7.27 -16.88 8.80
N LEU A 164 -7.22 -15.58 9.14
CA LEU A 164 -6.11 -14.67 8.81
C LEU A 164 -5.26 -14.29 10.02
N ALA A 165 -5.55 -14.81 11.20
CA ALA A 165 -4.76 -14.70 12.43
C ALA A 165 -3.88 -15.94 12.62
#